data_759205e809192fed11f2f76e9b94ae7f
#
_entry.id   759205e809192fed11f2f76e9b94ae7f
#
_cell.length_a   1.000
_cell.length_b   1.000
_cell.length_c   1.000
_cell.angle_alpha   90.00
_cell.angle_beta   90.00
_cell.angle_gamma   90.00
#
_symmetry.space_group_name_H-M   'P 1'
#
loop_
_entity.id
_entity.type
_entity.pdbx_description
1 polymer ?
#
loop_
_entity_poly.entity_id
_entity_poly.type
_entity_poly.pdbx_seq_one_letter_code
_entity_poly.pdbx_strand_id
1 'polypeptide(L)' 'MIEVGSLLRMWGNHSRWIALDIIADQVLVVSQKRNNKVWLNKSAFEVIG' A
#
# COMPACT_ATOMS: atom_id res chain seq x y z
N MET A 1 5.05 -10.52 -2.50
CA MET A 1 6.04 -9.51 -2.06
C MET A 1 5.62 -8.15 -2.56
N ILE A 2 5.65 -7.15 -1.68
CA ILE A 2 5.30 -5.78 -2.06
C ILE A 2 6.47 -5.12 -2.77
N GLU A 3 6.22 -4.48 -3.90
CA GLU A 3 7.21 -3.74 -4.67
C GLU A 3 6.68 -2.34 -4.95
N VAL A 4 7.58 -1.42 -5.24
CA VAL A 4 7.18 -0.08 -5.70
C VAL A 4 6.33 -0.23 -6.98
N GLY A 5 5.18 0.40 -7.00
CA GLY A 5 4.21 0.28 -8.10
C GLY A 5 3.17 -0.81 -7.90
N SER A 6 3.30 -1.65 -6.87
CA SER A 6 2.32 -2.70 -6.60
C SER A 6 0.96 -2.10 -6.27
N LEU A 7 -0.09 -2.74 -6.76
CA LEU A 7 -1.46 -2.44 -6.35
C LEU A 7 -1.75 -3.25 -5.09
N LEU A 8 -2.17 -2.57 -4.06
CA LEU A 8 -2.38 -3.15 -2.73
C LEU A 8 -3.82 -2.98 -2.28
N ARG A 9 -4.25 -3.88 -1.42
CA ARG A 9 -5.52 -3.78 -0.72
C ARG A 9 -5.26 -3.97 0.77
N MET A 10 -5.85 -3.12 1.59
CA MET A 10 -5.76 -3.25 3.03
C MET A 10 -6.63 -4.43 3.50
N TRP A 11 -6.09 -5.24 4.42
CA TRP A 11 -6.84 -6.36 4.98
C TRP A 11 -8.14 -5.87 5.62
N GLY A 12 -9.24 -6.52 5.31
CA GLY A 12 -10.55 -6.16 5.83
C GLY A 12 -11.18 -4.92 5.23
N ASN A 13 -10.58 -4.39 4.17
CA ASN A 13 -11.07 -3.18 3.51
C ASN A 13 -10.97 -3.36 2.00
N HIS A 14 -11.86 -2.71 1.26
CA HIS A 14 -11.85 -2.77 -0.21
C HIS A 14 -11.11 -1.61 -0.85
N SER A 15 -10.53 -0.72 -0.04
CA SER A 15 -9.75 0.41 -0.56
C SER A 15 -8.50 -0.09 -1.28
N ARG A 16 -8.19 0.56 -2.40
CA ARG A 16 -7.01 0.24 -3.19
C ARG A 16 -5.94 1.29 -2.99
N TRP A 17 -4.70 0.84 -2.95
CA TRP A 17 -3.54 1.67 -2.68
C TRP A 17 -2.42 1.33 -3.63
N ILE A 18 -1.57 2.31 -3.92
CA ILE A 18 -0.37 2.11 -4.74
C ILE A 18 0.85 2.28 -3.85
N ALA A 19 1.79 1.33 -3.93
CA ALA A 19 3.05 1.43 -3.22
C ALA A 19 3.97 2.42 -3.93
N LEU A 20 4.40 3.45 -3.21
CA LEU A 20 5.28 4.48 -3.75
C LEU A 20 6.72 4.31 -3.33
N ASP A 21 6.95 3.79 -2.13
CA ASP A 21 8.29 3.60 -1.59
C ASP A 21 8.24 2.53 -0.50
N ILE A 22 9.39 1.94 -0.22
CA ILE A 22 9.51 0.87 0.78
C ILE A 22 10.77 1.11 1.59
N ILE A 23 10.64 1.14 2.92
CA ILE A 23 11.76 1.24 3.84
C ILE A 23 11.56 0.19 4.92
N ALA A 24 12.44 -0.82 4.95
CA ALA A 24 12.36 -1.93 5.92
C ALA A 24 10.96 -2.57 5.90
N ASP A 25 10.23 -2.55 7.02
CA ASP A 25 8.91 -3.14 7.15
C ASP A 25 7.77 -2.16 6.82
N GLN A 26 8.10 -0.94 6.41
CA GLN A 26 7.14 0.12 6.12
C GLN A 26 7.01 0.32 4.63
N VAL A 27 5.82 0.67 4.20
CA VAL A 27 5.54 0.99 2.81
C VAL A 27 4.80 2.34 2.75
N LEU A 28 5.27 3.21 1.88
CA LEU A 28 4.56 4.47 1.59
C LEU A 28 3.51 4.17 0.55
N VAL A 29 2.26 4.42 0.88
CA VAL A 29 1.14 4.13 -0.01
C VAL A 29 0.32 5.39 -0.25
N VAL A 30 -0.32 5.44 -1.41
CA VAL A 30 -1.26 6.50 -1.75
C VAL A 30 -2.61 5.86 -2.09
N SER A 31 -3.67 6.42 -1.51
CA SER A 31 -5.03 5.99 -1.83
C SER A 31 -5.43 6.48 -3.21
N GLN A 32 -6.03 5.60 -4.01
CA GLN A 32 -6.53 5.98 -5.32
C GLN A 32 -7.67 6.99 -5.24
N LYS A 33 -8.40 7.01 -4.14
CA LYS A 33 -9.54 7.92 -3.97
C LYS A 33 -9.13 9.29 -3.46
N ARG A 34 -8.24 9.33 -2.47
CA ARG A 34 -7.98 10.56 -1.70
C ARG A 34 -6.65 11.22 -2.03
N ASN A 35 -5.79 10.51 -2.72
CA ASN A 35 -4.46 11.03 -3.06
C ASN A 35 -3.62 11.41 -1.84
N ASN A 36 -3.92 10.80 -0.69
CA ASN A 36 -3.16 11.00 0.54
C ASN A 36 -2.09 9.93 0.66
N LYS A 37 -0.88 10.34 1.03
CA LYS A 37 0.24 9.43 1.23
C LYS A 37 0.41 9.12 2.71
N VAL A 38 0.69 7.86 3.02
CA VAL A 38 0.89 7.45 4.41
C VAL A 38 1.86 6.27 4.46
N TRP A 39 2.68 6.23 5.51
CA TRP A 39 3.55 5.09 5.80
C TRP A 39 2.80 4.12 6.69
N LEU A 40 2.71 2.87 6.27
CA LEU A 40 2.08 1.81 7.05
C LEU A 40 2.95 0.55 6.99
N ASN A 41 2.74 -0.35 7.94
CA ASN A 41 3.46 -1.61 7.95
C ASN A 41 3.00 -2.47 6.77
N LYS A 42 3.94 -3.15 6.13
CA LYS A 42 3.65 -4.03 4.99
C LYS A 42 2.59 -5.07 5.31
N SER A 43 2.53 -5.55 6.55
CA SER A 43 1.58 -6.58 6.96
C SER A 43 0.12 -6.12 6.90
N ALA A 44 -0.12 -4.82 6.79
CA ALA A 44 -1.48 -4.28 6.67
C ALA A 44 -2.09 -4.50 5.28
N PHE A 45 -1.30 -4.93 4.31
CA PHE A 45 -1.74 -5.00 2.92
C PHE A 45 -1.55 -6.39 2.31
N GLU A 46 -2.35 -6.66 1.28
CA GLU A 46 -2.09 -7.77 0.36
C GLU A 46 -1.86 -7.21 -1.04
N VAL A 47 -1.02 -7.88 -1.80
CA VAL A 47 -0.73 -7.50 -3.19
C VAL A 47 -1.83 -8.07 -4.09
N ILE A 48 -2.46 -7.21 -4.88
CA ILE A 48 -3.51 -7.63 -5.82
C ILE A 48 -3.17 -7.30 -7.28
N GLY A 49 -2.06 -6.69 -7.50
CA GLY A 49 -1.63 -6.40 -8.86
C GLY A 49 -0.29 -5.74 -8.97
#